data_47eb40e1fdac56debb8475c4292ccfee
#
_entry.id   47eb40e1fdac56debb8475c4292ccfee
#
_cell.length_a   1.000
_cell.length_b   1.000
_cell.length_c   1.000
_cell.angle_alpha   90.00
_cell.angle_beta   90.00
_cell.angle_gamma   90.00
#
_symmetry.space_group_name_H-M   'P 1'
#
loop_
_entity.id
_entity.type
_entity.pdbx_description
1 polymer ?
#
loop_
_entity_poly.entity_id
_entity_poly.type
_entity_poly.pdbx_seq_one_letter_code
_entity_poly.pdbx_strand_id
1 'polypeptide(L)' 'MGNAQRLPNGNTLVCESSFGRVFEVTKDGEIVWEYVNPFFGRP' A
#
# COMPACT_ATOMS: atom_id res chain seq x y z
N MET A 1 4.51 -8.94 -6.84
CA MET A 1 5.42 -7.83 -6.92
C MET A 1 4.82 -6.58 -6.31
N GLY A 2 5.54 -5.87 -5.52
CA GLY A 2 5.04 -4.69 -4.86
C GLY A 2 5.73 -3.43 -5.32
N ASN A 3 5.06 -2.32 -5.14
CA ASN A 3 5.59 -1.01 -5.43
C ASN A 3 5.53 -0.15 -4.18
N ALA A 4 6.55 0.67 -3.99
CA ALA A 4 6.57 1.61 -2.88
C ALA A 4 6.94 2.98 -3.43
N GLN A 5 6.19 3.98 -3.01
CA GLN A 5 6.40 5.33 -3.50
C GLN A 5 6.40 6.31 -2.33
N ARG A 6 7.44 7.14 -2.25
CA ARG A 6 7.53 8.15 -1.23
C ARG A 6 6.59 9.29 -1.57
N LEU A 7 5.77 9.69 -0.62
CA LEU A 7 4.81 10.77 -0.82
C LEU A 7 5.40 12.10 -0.36
N PRO A 8 4.83 13.22 -0.85
CA PRO A 8 5.33 14.53 -0.45
C PRO A 8 5.24 14.80 1.04
N ASN A 9 4.32 14.16 1.73
CA ASN A 9 4.16 14.36 3.16
C ASN A 9 5.15 13.54 3.98
N GLY A 10 6.07 12.82 3.33
CA GLY A 10 7.05 12.04 4.03
C GLY A 10 6.67 10.60 4.28
N ASN A 11 5.45 10.24 3.96
CA ASN A 11 5.00 8.86 4.11
C ASN A 11 5.33 8.07 2.86
N THR A 12 5.14 6.75 2.94
CA THR A 12 5.41 5.87 1.83
C THR A 12 4.15 5.09 1.48
N LEU A 13 3.78 5.12 0.23
CA LEU A 13 2.65 4.35 -0.26
C LEU A 13 3.16 3.02 -0.78
N VAL A 14 2.60 1.93 -0.26
CA VAL A 14 3.01 0.59 -0.63
C VAL A 14 1.86 -0.10 -1.34
N CYS A 15 2.14 -0.64 -2.52
CA CYS A 15 1.16 -1.36 -3.30
C CYS A 15 1.61 -2.80 -3.45
N GLU A 16 0.80 -3.72 -2.92
CA GLU A 16 1.07 -5.15 -3.05
C GLU A 16 0.13 -5.73 -4.08
N SER A 17 0.58 -5.76 -5.33
CA SER A 17 -0.31 -6.17 -6.42
C SER A 17 -0.70 -7.63 -6.33
N SER A 18 0.12 -8.46 -5.73
CA SER A 18 -0.22 -9.88 -5.57
C SER A 18 -1.50 -10.07 -4.77
N PHE A 19 -1.74 -9.20 -3.83
CA PHE A 19 -2.89 -9.31 -2.95
C PHE A 19 -3.90 -8.21 -3.16
N GLY A 20 -3.61 -7.28 -4.07
CA GLY A 20 -4.50 -6.15 -4.28
C GLY A 20 -4.60 -5.28 -3.04
N ARG A 21 -3.50 -5.11 -2.36
CA ARG A 21 -3.47 -4.38 -1.10
C ARG A 21 -2.66 -3.10 -1.27
N VAL A 22 -3.19 -2.02 -0.70
CA VAL A 22 -2.50 -0.72 -0.72
C VAL A 22 -2.54 -0.15 0.68
N PHE A 23 -1.43 0.35 1.15
CA PHE A 23 -1.40 0.97 2.46
C PHE A 23 -0.32 2.05 2.49
N GLU A 24 -0.48 2.96 3.42
CA GLU A 24 0.44 4.08 3.59
C GLU A 24 1.10 3.98 4.96
N VAL A 25 2.42 4.08 4.98
CA VAL A 25 3.19 3.99 6.23
C VAL A 25 3.95 5.29 6.46
N THR A 26 4.07 5.65 7.71
CA THR A 26 4.90 6.77 8.11
C THR A 26 6.36 6.37 8.08
N LYS A 27 7.25 7.36 8.23
CA LYS A 27 8.66 7.07 8.29
C LYS A 27 9.03 6.25 9.51
N ASP A 28 8.16 6.22 10.52
CA ASP A 28 8.36 5.40 11.70
C ASP A 28 7.87 3.98 11.51
N GLY A 29 7.27 3.69 10.37
CA GLY A 29 6.81 2.35 10.10
C GLY A 29 5.38 2.09 10.53
N GLU A 30 4.63 3.15 10.83
CA GLU A 30 3.24 3.01 11.26
C GLU A 30 2.30 3.08 10.08
N ILE A 31 1.34 2.15 10.02
CA ILE A 31 0.35 2.14 8.96
C ILE A 31 -0.74 3.15 9.29
N VAL A 32 -0.92 4.11 8.40
CA VAL A 32 -1.92 5.16 8.58
C VAL A 32 -3.29 4.68 8.11
N TRP A 33 -3.33 3.99 6.97
CA TRP A 33 -4.56 3.42 6.45
C TRP A 33 -4.20 2.27 5.53
N GLU A 34 -5.20 1.45 5.26
CA GLU A 34 -4.98 0.25 4.46
C GLU A 34 -6.23 -0.02 3.63
N TYR A 35 -6.03 -0.36 2.38
CA TYR A 35 -7.11 -0.74 1.48
C TYR A 35 -6.82 -2.12 0.93
N VAL A 36 -7.82 -2.98 0.96
CA VAL A 36 -7.70 -4.32 0.40
C VAL A 36 -8.76 -4.48 -0.67
N ASN A 37 -8.34 -4.86 -1.87
CA ASN A 37 -9.24 -5.06 -2.98
C ASN A 37 -9.87 -6.45 -2.89
N PRO A 38 -11.19 -6.53 -2.70
CA PRO A 38 -11.84 -7.83 -2.54
C PRO A 38 -11.98 -8.62 -3.83
N PHE A 39 -11.70 -8.00 -4.96
CA PHE A 39 -11.89 -8.66 -6.26
C PHE A 39 -10.60 -9.02 -6.95
N PHE A 40 -9.51 -8.86 -6.26
CA PHE A 40 -8.23 -9.09 -6.91
C PHE A 40 -8.10 -10.54 -7.35
N GLY A 41 -7.43 -10.73 -8.48
CA GLY A 41 -7.05 -12.04 -8.93
C GLY A 41 -8.17 -12.94 -9.36
N ARG A 42 -9.34 -12.40 -9.47
CA ARG A 42 -10.47 -13.25 -9.86
C ARG A 42 -11.03 -12.82 -11.19
N PRO A 43 -11.16 -13.73 -12.09
CA PRO A 43 -11.87 -13.46 -13.32
C PRO A 43 -13.36 -13.43 -13.08
#